data_aef9cb74df28eb165e5d790f6b3eccba
#
_entry.id   aef9cb74df28eb165e5d790f6b3eccba
#
_cell.length_a   1.000
_cell.length_b   1.000
_cell.length_c   1.000
_cell.angle_alpha   90.00
_cell.angle_beta   90.00
_cell.angle_gamma   90.00
#
_symmetry.space_group_name_H-M   'P 1'
#
loop_
_entity.id
_entity.type
_entity.pdbx_description
1 polymer ?
#
loop_
_entity_poly.entity_id
_entity_poly.type
_entity_poly.pdbx_seq_one_letter_code
_entity_poly.pdbx_strand_id
1 'polypeptide(L)'
;VGSEMCIRDSSTAAYAAERGDMPAVFTRRRKDNDMPVGSALVSGIVASAVCLLGAAIQAVSPDSSLFWSFFALNLVMLLLSYMPVFPAFLALRRKYPQAERPFRVPGGPGMLRVLAYVPMVLIGLSILFTAVPLSTDRETLATILPITVGSVISVLLGELLIAVRRHHQPRSGG
;
A
#
# COMPACT_ATOMS: atom_id res chain seq x y z
N VAL A 1 9.08 -1.12 -18.26
CA VAL A 1 8.65 -0.33 -17.09
C VAL A 1 7.47 -0.99 -16.38
N GLY A 2 6.40 -1.43 -17.07
CA GLY A 2 5.23 -2.05 -16.44
C GLY A 2 5.50 -3.42 -15.80
N SER A 3 6.32 -4.25 -16.44
CA SER A 3 6.66 -5.60 -15.93
C SER A 3 7.49 -5.57 -14.63
N GLU A 4 8.36 -4.60 -14.47
CA GLU A 4 9.20 -4.46 -13.28
C GLU A 4 8.39 -4.08 -12.04
N MET A 5 7.38 -3.23 -12.19
CA MET A 5 6.47 -2.88 -11.11
C MET A 5 5.65 -4.09 -10.65
N CYS A 6 5.08 -4.87 -11.57
CA CYS A 6 4.34 -6.08 -11.24
C CYS A 6 5.21 -7.15 -10.55
N ILE A 7 6.47 -7.31 -10.96
CA ILE A 7 7.41 -8.23 -10.32
C ILE A 7 7.73 -7.76 -8.89
N ARG A 8 7.92 -6.47 -8.70
CA ARG A 8 8.22 -5.88 -7.40
C ARG A 8 7.06 -6.03 -6.42
N ASP A 9 5.84 -5.74 -6.84
CA ASP A 9 4.64 -5.85 -6.02
C ASP A 9 4.36 -7.31 -5.63
N SER A 10 4.46 -8.23 -6.59
CA SER A 10 4.27 -9.66 -6.33
C SER A 10 5.35 -10.23 -5.41
N SER A 11 6.59 -9.76 -5.52
CA SER A 11 7.69 -10.17 -4.63
C SER A 11 7.50 -9.65 -3.21
N THR A 12 7.01 -8.42 -3.05
CA THR A 12 6.73 -7.83 -1.73
C THR A 12 5.62 -8.58 -1.01
N ALA A 13 4.54 -8.92 -1.72
CA ALA A 13 3.44 -9.71 -1.17
C ALA A 13 3.87 -11.15 -0.80
N ALA A 14 4.71 -11.80 -1.63
CA ALA A 14 5.27 -13.10 -1.35
C ALA A 14 6.16 -13.08 -0.09
N TYR A 15 7.00 -12.05 0.06
CA TYR A 15 7.87 -11.88 1.23
C TYR A 15 7.07 -11.63 2.51
N ALA A 16 5.99 -10.85 2.45
CA ALA A 16 5.08 -10.67 3.58
C ALA A 16 4.40 -11.99 3.98
N ALA A 17 4.04 -12.82 2.98
CA ALA A 17 3.45 -14.13 3.22
C ALA A 17 4.44 -15.13 3.85
N GLU A 18 5.72 -15.10 3.46
CA GLU A 18 6.79 -15.90 4.08
C GLU A 18 6.99 -15.55 5.55
N ARG A 19 6.76 -14.30 5.93
CA ARG A 19 6.78 -13.86 7.33
C ARG A 19 5.50 -14.16 8.11
N GLY A 20 4.49 -14.70 7.44
CA GLY A 20 3.21 -15.06 8.06
C GLY A 20 2.20 -13.92 8.14
N ASP A 21 2.49 -12.76 7.56
CA ASP A 21 1.58 -11.60 7.57
C ASP A 21 0.50 -11.69 6.48
N MET A 22 0.66 -12.59 5.49
CA MET A 22 -0.30 -12.81 4.41
C MET A 22 -0.67 -14.30 4.24
N PRO A 23 -1.81 -14.62 3.56
CA PRO A 23 -2.22 -16.00 3.30
C PRO A 23 -1.17 -16.82 2.56
N ALA A 24 -1.08 -18.12 2.87
CA ALA A 24 -0.09 -19.03 2.31
C ALA A 24 -0.14 -19.18 0.77
N VAL A 25 -1.25 -18.77 0.14
CA VAL A 25 -1.37 -18.76 -1.33
C VAL A 25 -0.30 -17.87 -1.98
N PHE A 26 0.09 -16.79 -1.30
CA PHE A 26 1.10 -15.85 -1.80
C PHE A 26 2.54 -16.39 -1.74
N THR A 27 2.82 -17.45 -0.96
CA THR A 27 4.16 -18.06 -0.88
C THR A 27 4.46 -18.98 -2.06
N ARG A 28 3.46 -19.27 -2.91
CA ARG A 28 3.62 -20.22 -4.01
C ARG A 28 4.54 -19.65 -5.08
N ARG A 29 5.74 -20.25 -5.21
CA ARG A 29 6.76 -19.91 -6.19
C ARG A 29 6.86 -20.95 -7.29
N ARG A 30 7.30 -20.53 -8.46
CA ARG A 30 7.58 -21.43 -9.58
C ARG A 30 8.94 -22.09 -9.38
N LYS A 31 9.03 -23.40 -9.63
CA LYS A 31 10.25 -24.18 -9.39
C LYS A 31 11.43 -23.81 -10.30
N ASP A 32 11.14 -23.29 -11.51
CA ASP A 32 12.18 -23.06 -12.54
C ASP A 32 12.93 -21.73 -12.33
N ASN A 33 12.27 -20.70 -11.82
CA ASN A 33 12.83 -19.33 -11.76
C ASN A 33 12.47 -18.56 -10.48
N ASP A 34 12.00 -19.26 -9.46
CA ASP A 34 11.63 -18.72 -8.14
C ASP A 34 10.64 -17.52 -8.19
N MET A 35 9.90 -17.37 -9.29
CA MET A 35 8.90 -16.31 -9.45
C MET A 35 7.68 -16.54 -8.54
N PRO A 36 7.15 -15.49 -7.88
CA PRO A 36 6.00 -15.57 -6.99
C PRO A 36 4.68 -15.67 -7.78
N VAL A 37 4.39 -16.85 -8.31
CA VAL A 37 3.20 -17.10 -9.16
C VAL A 37 1.91 -16.95 -8.35
N GLY A 38 1.90 -17.34 -7.09
CA GLY A 38 0.72 -17.24 -6.23
C GLY A 38 0.30 -15.79 -6.04
N SER A 39 1.25 -14.91 -5.74
CA SER A 39 1.02 -13.49 -5.60
C SER A 39 0.54 -12.84 -6.91
N ALA A 40 1.21 -13.13 -8.02
CA ALA A 40 0.85 -12.58 -9.33
C ALA A 40 -0.57 -13.02 -9.76
N LEU A 41 -0.95 -14.27 -9.51
CA LEU A 41 -2.25 -14.80 -9.87
C LEU A 41 -3.37 -14.17 -9.04
N VAL A 42 -3.19 -14.05 -7.73
CA VAL A 42 -4.18 -13.40 -6.86
C VAL A 42 -4.34 -11.92 -7.22
N SER A 43 -3.24 -11.20 -7.42
CA SER A 43 -3.29 -9.79 -7.85
C SER A 43 -3.96 -9.64 -9.20
N GLY A 44 -3.69 -10.53 -10.16
CA GLY A 44 -4.33 -10.55 -11.46
C GLY A 44 -5.85 -10.79 -11.38
N ILE A 45 -6.29 -11.75 -10.57
CA ILE A 45 -7.72 -12.03 -10.37
C ILE A 45 -8.41 -10.81 -9.72
N VAL A 46 -7.83 -10.24 -8.68
CA VAL A 46 -8.40 -9.07 -8.00
C VAL A 46 -8.48 -7.88 -8.96
N ALA A 47 -7.40 -7.60 -9.70
CA ALA A 47 -7.40 -6.52 -10.68
C ALA A 47 -8.46 -6.72 -11.77
N SER A 48 -8.59 -7.95 -12.31
CA SER A 48 -9.60 -8.29 -13.30
C SER A 48 -11.02 -8.12 -12.74
N ALA A 49 -11.27 -8.56 -11.52
CA ALA A 49 -12.56 -8.40 -10.86
C ALA A 49 -12.93 -6.93 -10.67
N VAL A 50 -11.98 -6.10 -10.25
CA VAL A 50 -12.17 -4.64 -10.09
C VAL A 50 -12.43 -3.98 -11.45
N CYS A 51 -11.71 -4.35 -12.50
CA CYS A 51 -11.95 -3.82 -13.85
C CYS A 51 -13.33 -4.20 -14.39
N LEU A 52 -13.74 -5.46 -14.23
CA LEU A 52 -15.08 -5.92 -14.65
C LEU A 52 -16.20 -5.23 -13.88
N LEU A 53 -16.04 -5.07 -12.57
CA LEU A 53 -16.98 -4.34 -11.73
C LEU A 53 -17.09 -2.88 -12.16
N GLY A 54 -15.95 -2.22 -12.39
CA GLY A 54 -15.91 -0.84 -12.90
C GLY A 54 -16.58 -0.68 -14.25
N ALA A 55 -16.33 -1.61 -15.18
CA ALA A 55 -16.98 -1.62 -16.49
C ALA A 55 -18.50 -1.84 -16.38
N ALA A 56 -18.95 -2.75 -15.51
CA ALA A 56 -20.38 -2.99 -15.28
C ALA A 56 -21.09 -1.76 -14.70
N ILE A 57 -20.47 -1.08 -13.73
CA ILE A 57 -21.04 0.14 -13.14
C ILE A 57 -21.08 1.27 -14.18
N GLN A 58 -20.02 1.42 -14.99
CA GLN A 58 -19.98 2.42 -16.07
C GLN A 58 -21.06 2.19 -17.12
N ALA A 59 -21.39 0.94 -17.41
CA ALA A 59 -22.47 0.59 -18.35
C ALA A 59 -23.87 0.97 -17.82
N VAL A 60 -24.05 0.93 -16.48
CA VAL A 60 -25.33 1.29 -15.84
C VAL A 60 -25.43 2.80 -15.56
N SER A 61 -24.31 3.44 -15.27
CA SER A 61 -24.24 4.87 -14.92
C SER A 61 -23.10 5.55 -15.68
N PRO A 62 -23.33 5.95 -16.95
CA PRO A 62 -22.30 6.53 -17.81
C PRO A 62 -21.69 7.85 -17.27
N ASP A 63 -22.48 8.63 -16.53
CA ASP A 63 -22.08 9.92 -15.95
C ASP A 63 -21.31 9.78 -14.63
N SER A 64 -21.02 8.55 -14.21
CA SER A 64 -20.31 8.33 -12.96
C SER A 64 -18.83 8.69 -13.10
N SER A 65 -18.32 9.51 -12.19
CA SER A 65 -16.88 9.84 -12.06
C SER A 65 -16.05 8.68 -11.44
N LEU A 66 -16.51 7.44 -11.58
CA LEU A 66 -15.93 6.26 -10.93
C LEU A 66 -14.48 6.02 -11.34
N PHE A 67 -14.15 6.24 -12.62
CA PHE A 67 -12.76 6.11 -13.09
C PHE A 67 -11.81 7.02 -12.28
N TRP A 68 -12.19 8.28 -12.10
CA TRP A 68 -11.40 9.23 -11.33
C TRP A 68 -11.34 8.88 -9.85
N SER A 69 -12.43 8.37 -9.29
CA SER A 69 -12.48 7.89 -7.90
C SER A 69 -11.58 6.69 -7.67
N PHE A 70 -11.57 5.69 -8.57
CA PHE A 70 -10.65 4.56 -8.49
C PHE A 70 -9.20 4.97 -8.67
N PHE A 71 -8.93 5.89 -9.59
CA PHE A 71 -7.59 6.43 -9.80
C PHE A 71 -7.08 7.17 -8.56
N ALA A 72 -7.90 8.05 -7.98
CA ALA A 72 -7.57 8.76 -6.75
C ALA A 72 -7.42 7.82 -5.55
N LEU A 73 -8.27 6.80 -5.41
CA LEU A 73 -8.14 5.76 -4.40
C LEU A 73 -6.79 5.03 -4.51
N ASN A 74 -6.39 4.67 -5.73
CA ASN A 74 -5.10 4.03 -5.99
C ASN A 74 -3.93 4.94 -5.55
N LEU A 75 -4.00 6.23 -5.86
CA LEU A 75 -2.99 7.20 -5.43
C LEU A 75 -2.93 7.34 -3.91
N VAL A 76 -4.06 7.42 -3.22
CA VAL A 76 -4.12 7.50 -1.76
C VAL A 76 -3.50 6.25 -1.12
N MET A 77 -3.82 5.06 -1.63
CA MET A 77 -3.26 3.80 -1.13
C MET A 77 -1.75 3.71 -1.37
N LEU A 78 -1.28 4.19 -2.52
CA LEU A 78 0.15 4.28 -2.82
C LEU A 78 0.87 5.21 -1.84
N LEU A 79 0.35 6.42 -1.62
CA LEU A 79 0.91 7.40 -0.70
C LEU A 79 0.91 6.88 0.75
N LEU A 80 -0.17 6.21 1.16
CA LEU A 80 -0.29 5.59 2.48
C LEU A 80 0.75 4.49 2.68
N SER A 81 1.07 3.72 1.64
CA SER A 81 2.13 2.70 1.65
C SER A 81 3.53 3.29 1.88
N TYR A 82 3.79 4.51 1.44
CA TYR A 82 5.07 5.19 1.70
C TYR A 82 5.20 5.78 3.10
N MET A 83 4.10 6.06 3.78
CA MET A 83 4.11 6.73 5.08
C MET A 83 4.95 6.01 6.16
N PRO A 84 4.86 4.69 6.34
CA PRO A 84 5.65 3.96 7.34
C PRO A 84 7.16 3.85 7.00
N VAL A 85 7.55 4.12 5.76
CA VAL A 85 8.97 4.01 5.35
C VAL A 85 9.84 5.03 6.08
N PHE A 86 9.35 6.24 6.29
CA PHE A 86 10.12 7.32 6.94
C PHE A 86 10.41 7.05 8.43
N PRO A 87 9.42 6.71 9.27
CA PRO A 87 9.70 6.33 10.66
C PRO A 87 10.50 5.04 10.76
N ALA A 88 10.28 4.06 9.88
CA ALA A 88 11.08 2.84 9.81
C ALA A 88 12.56 3.14 9.53
N PHE A 89 12.84 4.04 8.58
CA PHE A 89 14.19 4.50 8.28
C PHE A 89 14.89 5.12 9.50
N LEU A 90 14.20 5.98 10.24
CA LEU A 90 14.74 6.59 11.46
C LEU A 90 14.96 5.56 12.58
N ALA A 91 14.01 4.62 12.74
CA ALA A 91 14.11 3.54 13.72
C ALA A 91 15.29 2.61 13.42
N LEU A 92 15.49 2.21 12.15
CA LEU A 92 16.62 1.39 11.74
C LEU A 92 17.96 2.09 12.04
N ARG A 93 18.04 3.39 11.81
CA ARG A 93 19.26 4.15 12.11
C ARG A 93 19.57 4.24 13.60
N ARG A 94 18.55 4.29 14.44
CA ARG A 94 18.72 4.24 15.90
C ARG A 94 19.09 2.86 16.39
N LYS A 95 18.50 1.81 15.80
CA LYS A 95 18.73 0.42 16.23
C LYS A 95 20.11 -0.12 15.82
N TYR A 96 20.61 0.33 14.66
CA TYR A 96 21.90 -0.13 14.11
C TYR A 96 22.85 1.05 13.82
N PRO A 97 23.40 1.72 14.85
CA PRO A 97 24.26 2.90 14.66
C PRO A 97 25.59 2.55 14.00
N GLN A 98 26.10 1.33 14.23
CA GLN A 98 27.41 0.84 13.75
C GLN A 98 27.35 0.16 12.37
N ALA A 99 26.18 0.06 11.75
CA ALA A 99 26.07 -0.57 10.43
C ALA A 99 26.90 0.20 9.39
N GLU A 100 27.75 -0.50 8.65
CA GLU A 100 28.49 0.07 7.53
C GLU A 100 27.53 0.58 6.47
N ARG A 101 27.69 1.83 6.08
CA ARG A 101 26.84 2.50 5.08
C ARG A 101 27.71 3.05 3.98
N PRO A 102 27.47 2.59 2.71
CA PRO A 102 28.20 3.10 1.54
C PRO A 102 28.04 4.61 1.37
N PHE A 103 26.87 5.14 1.77
CA PHE A 103 26.56 6.55 1.69
C PHE A 103 26.11 7.12 3.04
N ARG A 104 26.71 8.22 3.44
CA ARG A 104 26.32 8.99 4.64
C ARG A 104 25.72 10.32 4.19
N VAL A 105 24.48 10.59 4.65
CA VAL A 105 23.82 11.87 4.39
C VAL A 105 24.61 12.99 5.07
N PRO A 106 25.08 14.02 4.34
CA PRO A 106 25.76 15.17 4.93
C PRO A 106 24.78 15.96 5.81
N GLY A 107 25.29 16.67 6.84
CA GLY A 107 24.47 17.53 7.70
C GLY A 107 24.05 16.94 9.05
N GLY A 108 24.55 15.73 9.40
CA GLY A 108 24.36 15.16 10.74
C GLY A 108 22.94 14.68 11.07
N PRO A 109 22.65 14.36 12.37
CA PRO A 109 21.37 13.75 12.77
C PRO A 109 20.16 14.69 12.65
N GLY A 110 20.38 16.02 12.68
CA GLY A 110 19.33 17.01 12.49
C GLY A 110 18.82 17.02 11.07
N MET A 111 19.72 17.12 10.10
CA MET A 111 19.37 17.10 8.67
C MET A 111 18.67 15.80 8.28
N LEU A 112 19.08 14.68 8.85
CA LEU A 112 18.45 13.38 8.62
C LEU A 112 16.99 13.35 9.07
N ARG A 113 16.65 13.98 10.22
CA ARG A 113 15.28 14.08 10.69
C ARG A 113 14.45 14.96 9.75
N VAL A 114 14.98 16.11 9.35
CA VAL A 114 14.30 17.00 8.40
C VAL A 114 14.01 16.26 7.11
N LEU A 115 14.98 15.54 6.56
CA LEU A 115 14.84 14.79 5.31
C LEU A 115 13.81 13.65 5.42
N ALA A 116 13.55 13.12 6.61
CA ALA A 116 12.52 12.11 6.84
C ALA A 116 11.14 12.73 7.11
N TYR A 117 11.06 13.78 7.93
CA TYR A 117 9.77 14.35 8.33
C TYR A 117 9.14 15.24 7.25
N VAL A 118 9.92 15.97 6.46
CA VAL A 118 9.39 16.85 5.41
C VAL A 118 8.59 16.07 4.36
N PRO A 119 9.11 15.01 3.74
CA PRO A 119 8.32 14.20 2.81
C PRO A 119 7.11 13.54 3.48
N MET A 120 7.27 13.07 4.72
CA MET A 120 6.16 12.46 5.48
C MET A 120 5.01 13.44 5.69
N VAL A 121 5.29 14.70 6.05
CA VAL A 121 4.28 15.74 6.22
C VAL A 121 3.63 16.09 4.89
N LEU A 122 4.42 16.23 3.81
CA LEU A 122 3.89 16.53 2.48
C LEU A 122 2.97 15.41 1.97
N ILE A 123 3.35 14.15 2.18
CA ILE A 123 2.51 12.99 1.84
C ILE A 123 1.23 13.00 2.69
N GLY A 124 1.34 13.25 4.00
CA GLY A 124 0.18 13.35 4.88
C GLY A 124 -0.80 14.45 4.47
N LEU A 125 -0.29 15.63 4.10
CA LEU A 125 -1.10 16.73 3.56
C LEU A 125 -1.75 16.32 2.22
N SER A 126 -1.02 15.67 1.32
CA SER A 126 -1.56 15.21 0.05
C SER A 126 -2.71 14.21 0.24
N ILE A 127 -2.56 13.26 1.17
CA ILE A 127 -3.63 12.32 1.53
C ILE A 127 -4.83 13.08 2.10
N LEU A 128 -4.58 14.01 3.02
CA LEU A 128 -5.63 14.80 3.66
C LEU A 128 -6.45 15.58 2.62
N PHE A 129 -5.79 16.30 1.73
CA PHE A 129 -6.46 17.09 0.68
C PHE A 129 -7.17 16.23 -0.37
N THR A 130 -6.71 15.00 -0.59
CA THR A 130 -7.36 14.08 -1.55
C THR A 130 -8.53 13.33 -0.92
N ALA A 131 -8.44 12.97 0.37
CA ALA A 131 -9.42 12.12 1.05
C ALA A 131 -10.48 12.92 1.82
N VAL A 132 -10.25 14.21 2.13
CA VAL A 132 -11.18 15.03 2.90
C VAL A 132 -11.85 16.04 1.98
N PRO A 133 -13.19 16.06 1.89
CA PRO A 133 -13.91 17.05 1.09
C PRO A 133 -13.73 18.43 1.71
N LEU A 134 -13.15 19.36 0.93
CA LEU A 134 -13.00 20.76 1.33
C LEU A 134 -14.29 21.57 1.11
N SER A 135 -15.21 21.06 0.28
CA SER A 135 -16.52 21.66 0.04
C SER A 135 -17.63 20.64 0.28
N THR A 136 -18.80 21.14 0.67
CA THR A 136 -19.98 20.30 1.00
C THR A 136 -20.91 20.12 -0.22
N ASP A 137 -20.42 20.44 -1.40
CA ASP A 137 -21.18 20.31 -2.63
C ASP A 137 -21.44 18.84 -2.97
N ARG A 138 -22.64 18.55 -3.47
CA ARG A 138 -23.06 17.16 -3.78
C ARG A 138 -22.12 16.46 -4.77
N GLU A 139 -21.58 17.18 -5.74
CA GLU A 139 -20.63 16.64 -6.72
C GLU A 139 -19.30 16.27 -6.09
N THR A 140 -18.78 17.14 -5.22
CA THR A 140 -17.54 16.89 -4.46
C THR A 140 -17.69 15.69 -3.53
N LEU A 141 -18.81 15.62 -2.80
CA LEU A 141 -19.12 14.49 -1.92
C LEU A 141 -19.24 13.18 -2.69
N ALA A 142 -19.93 13.15 -3.82
CA ALA A 142 -20.09 11.96 -4.64
C ALA A 142 -18.76 11.41 -5.16
N THR A 143 -17.78 12.28 -5.40
CA THR A 143 -16.44 11.87 -5.86
C THR A 143 -15.52 11.46 -4.71
N ILE A 144 -15.52 12.20 -3.60
CA ILE A 144 -14.57 11.98 -2.49
C ILE A 144 -15.06 10.87 -1.54
N LEU A 145 -16.36 10.71 -1.32
CA LEU A 145 -16.90 9.71 -0.41
C LEU A 145 -16.45 8.27 -0.75
N PRO A 146 -16.50 7.83 -2.02
CA PRO A 146 -15.97 6.52 -2.40
C PRO A 146 -14.48 6.36 -2.13
N ILE A 147 -13.69 7.43 -2.29
CA ILE A 147 -12.24 7.42 -2.04
C ILE A 147 -11.98 7.24 -0.55
N THR A 148 -12.63 8.02 0.29
CA THR A 148 -12.46 7.98 1.74
C THR A 148 -12.92 6.64 2.31
N VAL A 149 -14.14 6.22 1.95
CA VAL A 149 -14.71 4.94 2.41
C VAL A 149 -13.87 3.77 1.90
N GLY A 150 -13.49 3.78 0.63
CA GLY A 150 -12.64 2.75 0.02
C GLY A 150 -11.27 2.65 0.70
N SER A 151 -10.64 3.78 1.03
CA SER A 151 -9.35 3.81 1.75
C SER A 151 -9.49 3.20 3.15
N VAL A 152 -10.50 3.60 3.90
CA VAL A 152 -10.76 3.08 5.26
C VAL A 152 -11.04 1.57 5.21
N ILE A 153 -11.90 1.13 4.31
CA ILE A 153 -12.21 -0.30 4.15
C ILE A 153 -10.93 -1.09 3.79
N SER A 154 -10.10 -0.60 2.88
CA SER A 154 -8.88 -1.27 2.47
C SER A 154 -7.88 -1.41 3.63
N VAL A 155 -7.72 -0.37 4.45
CA VAL A 155 -6.87 -0.40 5.65
C VAL A 155 -7.43 -1.38 6.68
N LEU A 156 -8.73 -1.33 6.95
CA LEU A 156 -9.38 -2.24 7.90
C LEU A 156 -9.29 -3.71 7.45
N LEU A 157 -9.44 -3.99 6.16
CA LEU A 157 -9.25 -5.32 5.61
C LEU A 157 -7.80 -5.80 5.77
N GLY A 158 -6.82 -4.93 5.55
CA GLY A 158 -5.41 -5.23 5.79
C GLY A 158 -5.14 -5.58 7.25
N GLU A 159 -5.60 -4.76 8.18
CA GLU A 159 -5.46 -5.00 9.62
C GLU A 159 -6.19 -6.27 10.06
N LEU A 160 -7.39 -6.53 9.54
CA LEU A 160 -8.15 -7.73 9.83
C LEU A 160 -7.41 -9.00 9.37
N LEU A 161 -6.85 -8.99 8.16
CA LEU A 161 -6.05 -10.11 7.64
C LEU A 161 -4.84 -10.39 8.52
N ILE A 162 -4.12 -9.34 8.95
CA ILE A 162 -2.98 -9.46 9.87
C ILE A 162 -3.44 -9.99 11.23
N ALA A 163 -4.53 -9.47 11.79
CA ALA A 163 -5.06 -9.89 13.07
C ALA A 163 -5.50 -11.36 13.08
N VAL A 164 -6.24 -11.79 12.06
CA VAL A 164 -6.67 -13.19 11.90
C VAL A 164 -5.46 -14.12 11.80
N ARG A 165 -4.44 -13.72 11.07
CA ARG A 165 -3.21 -14.53 10.93
C ARG A 165 -2.43 -14.61 12.24
N ARG A 166 -2.28 -13.52 12.98
CA ARG A 166 -1.61 -13.53 14.29
C ARG A 166 -2.32 -14.42 15.31
N HIS A 167 -3.63 -14.56 15.20
CA HIS A 167 -4.41 -15.49 16.06
C HIS A 167 -4.19 -16.96 15.72
N HIS A 168 -3.88 -17.27 14.46
CA HIS A 168 -3.65 -18.65 13.98
C HIS A 168 -2.19 -19.13 14.05
N GLN A 169 -1.24 -18.23 14.29
CA GLN A 169 0.16 -18.63 14.57
C GLN A 169 0.40 -18.54 16.07
N PRO A 170 0.46 -19.66 16.81
CA PRO A 170 1.02 -19.65 18.15
C PRO A 170 2.46 -19.18 18.04
N ARG A 171 2.84 -18.16 18.84
CA ARG A 171 4.23 -17.70 18.97
C ARG A 171 5.13 -18.92 19.16
N SER A 172 5.82 -19.34 18.12
CA SER A 172 7.00 -20.19 18.26
C SER A 172 8.05 -19.28 18.90
N GLY A 173 8.20 -19.46 20.21
CA GLY A 173 9.06 -18.69 21.06
C GLY A 173 10.53 -18.96 20.78
N GLY A 174 11.37 -18.05 21.17
CA GLY A 174 12.78 -18.18 21.41
C GLY A 174 13.64 -17.46 20.43
#